data_a25f5714b1feab9cd7cb90c2362f581a
#
_entry.id   a25f5714b1feab9cd7cb90c2362f581a
#
_cell.length_a   1.000
_cell.length_b   1.000
_cell.length_c   1.000
_cell.angle_alpha   90.00
_cell.angle_beta   90.00
_cell.angle_gamma   90.00
#
_symmetry.space_group_name_H-M   'P 1'
#
loop_
_entity.id
_entity.type
_entity.pdbx_description
1 polymer ?
#
loop_
_entity_poly.entity_id
_entity_poly.type
_entity_poly.pdbx_seq_one_letter_code
_entity_poly.pdbx_strand_id
1 'polypeptide(L)'
;MLGPASVHAGRVLDAFGGAQEAWEARDTAEFRLAAGEAAALRAQQLAPEQYHPLVMRCDDLGVRILPFDDPDYPLAFSRIPDMPLVLYCTGDPLWLNEPGAVGIVGSRKPTEYGLNAAADIGGELAKNGAVNVSGLADGLDSAGHRAAVKNDCPTIAVMGVPIDRTYPASNRELRRQIERKGCVISEYPPESEPVGRNGFLQRNRLIAALSSALVVVEAQEKSGTMSLSLIHISEPTRHAQ
;
A
#
# COMPACT_ATOMS: atom_id res chain seq x y z
N MET A 1 -9.45 2.96 15.65
CA MET A 1 -10.43 4.08 15.63
C MET A 1 -10.99 4.30 14.23
N LEU A 2 -10.22 4.81 13.29
CA LEU A 2 -10.54 4.80 11.86
C LEU A 2 -10.02 3.51 11.23
N GLY A 3 -10.84 2.87 10.38
CA GLY A 3 -10.42 1.65 9.67
C GLY A 3 -9.59 1.97 8.43
N PRO A 4 -9.02 0.94 7.77
CA PRO A 4 -8.36 1.10 6.47
C PRO A 4 -9.29 1.78 5.46
N ALA A 5 -8.71 2.60 4.57
CA ALA A 5 -9.44 3.36 3.54
C ALA A 5 -10.55 4.27 4.10
N SER A 6 -10.34 4.87 5.27
CA SER A 6 -11.33 5.79 5.88
C SER A 6 -11.23 7.18 5.27
N VAL A 7 -12.29 7.63 4.61
CA VAL A 7 -12.42 9.01 4.10
C VAL A 7 -12.47 10.08 5.22
N HIS A 8 -12.62 9.68 6.47
CA HIS A 8 -12.62 10.59 7.61
C HIS A 8 -11.20 10.90 8.11
N ALA A 9 -10.19 10.18 7.67
CA ALA A 9 -8.81 10.37 8.13
C ALA A 9 -8.31 11.80 7.89
N GLY A 10 -8.45 12.31 6.66
CA GLY A 10 -8.08 13.68 6.31
C GLY A 10 -8.81 14.71 7.18
N ARG A 11 -10.13 14.58 7.35
CA ARG A 11 -10.94 15.51 8.16
C ARG A 11 -10.48 15.56 9.62
N VAL A 12 -10.11 14.42 10.20
CA VAL A 12 -9.62 14.37 11.59
C VAL A 12 -8.25 15.06 11.67
N LEU A 13 -7.36 14.81 10.72
CA LEU A 13 -6.06 15.48 10.69
C LEU A 13 -6.18 16.99 10.46
N ASP A 14 -7.05 17.41 9.55
CA ASP A 14 -7.31 18.84 9.28
C ASP A 14 -7.87 19.55 10.52
N ALA A 15 -8.73 18.87 11.31
CA ALA A 15 -9.34 19.46 12.49
C ALA A 15 -8.40 19.51 13.70
N PHE A 16 -7.53 18.52 13.88
CA PHE A 16 -6.74 18.35 15.11
C PHE A 16 -5.23 18.44 14.92
N GLY A 17 -4.73 18.41 13.69
CA GLY A 17 -3.31 18.54 13.37
C GLY A 17 -2.50 17.25 13.59
N GLY A 18 -2.93 16.34 14.47
CA GLY A 18 -2.20 15.12 14.78
C GLY A 18 -3.05 14.01 15.39
N ALA A 19 -2.45 12.83 15.51
CA ALA A 19 -3.13 11.67 16.08
C ALA A 19 -3.30 11.79 17.61
N GLN A 20 -2.34 12.40 18.30
CA GLN A 20 -2.40 12.59 19.74
C GLN A 20 -3.49 13.59 20.10
N GLU A 21 -3.51 14.75 19.45
CA GLU A 21 -4.50 15.80 19.65
C GLU A 21 -5.91 15.28 19.34
N ALA A 22 -6.07 14.53 18.26
CA ALA A 22 -7.31 13.87 17.91
C ALA A 22 -7.74 12.84 18.98
N TRP A 23 -6.80 12.11 19.57
CA TRP A 23 -7.07 11.17 20.65
C TRP A 23 -7.51 11.87 21.93
N GLU A 24 -6.84 12.94 22.31
CA GLU A 24 -7.19 13.73 23.49
C GLU A 24 -8.59 14.39 23.36
N ALA A 25 -8.92 14.78 22.13
CA ALA A 25 -10.23 15.39 21.80
C ALA A 25 -11.36 14.37 21.53
N ARG A 26 -11.12 13.05 21.64
CA ARG A 26 -12.04 11.98 21.19
C ARG A 26 -13.46 12.02 21.80
N ASP A 27 -13.60 12.67 22.95
CA ASP A 27 -14.89 12.82 23.66
C ASP A 27 -15.64 14.11 23.27
N THR A 28 -15.05 14.96 22.44
CA THR A 28 -15.64 16.25 22.04
C THR A 28 -16.65 16.11 20.89
N ALA A 29 -17.54 17.10 20.78
CA ALA A 29 -18.47 17.20 19.65
C ALA A 29 -17.73 17.45 18.32
N GLU A 30 -16.60 18.18 18.38
CA GLU A 30 -15.75 18.46 17.21
C GLU A 30 -15.14 17.18 16.63
N PHE A 31 -14.60 16.30 17.50
CA PHE A 31 -14.10 15.01 17.07
C PHE A 31 -15.19 14.14 16.44
N ARG A 32 -16.40 14.15 17.03
CA ARG A 32 -17.56 13.42 16.49
C ARG A 32 -17.97 13.92 15.11
N LEU A 33 -17.88 15.22 14.88
CA LEU A 33 -18.16 15.83 13.58
C LEU A 33 -17.13 15.45 12.53
N ALA A 34 -15.83 15.48 12.87
CA ALA A 34 -14.74 15.15 11.96
C ALA A 34 -14.66 13.65 11.66
N ALA A 35 -14.69 12.81 12.69
CA ALA A 35 -14.50 11.35 12.58
C ALA A 35 -15.77 10.58 12.19
N GLY A 36 -16.95 11.19 12.41
CA GLY A 36 -18.26 10.56 12.29
C GLY A 36 -18.66 9.77 13.54
N GLU A 37 -19.98 9.64 13.76
CA GLU A 37 -20.56 9.06 14.99
C GLU A 37 -20.02 7.68 15.34
N ALA A 38 -19.97 6.77 14.35
CA ALA A 38 -19.52 5.40 14.58
C ALA A 38 -18.04 5.31 14.98
N ALA A 39 -17.16 6.19 14.45
CA ALA A 39 -15.76 6.24 14.83
C ALA A 39 -15.57 6.88 16.20
N ALA A 40 -16.35 7.91 16.53
CA ALA A 40 -16.31 8.54 17.84
C ALA A 40 -16.75 7.57 18.95
N LEU A 41 -17.84 6.84 18.76
CA LEU A 41 -18.29 5.83 19.72
C LEU A 41 -17.23 4.72 19.93
N ARG A 42 -16.58 4.27 18.86
CA ARG A 42 -15.48 3.32 19.00
C ARG A 42 -14.30 3.92 19.75
N ALA A 43 -13.92 5.17 19.46
CA ALA A 43 -12.81 5.84 20.12
C ALA A 43 -12.97 5.91 21.64
N GLN A 44 -14.19 6.17 22.12
CA GLN A 44 -14.52 6.21 23.55
C GLN A 44 -14.37 4.85 24.26
N GLN A 45 -14.49 3.77 23.52
CA GLN A 45 -14.38 2.40 24.07
C GLN A 45 -12.95 1.82 23.98
N LEU A 46 -12.04 2.51 23.29
CA LEU A 46 -10.68 2.04 23.08
C LEU A 46 -9.78 2.46 24.25
N ALA A 47 -8.88 1.57 24.63
CA ALA A 47 -7.75 1.86 25.52
C ALA A 47 -6.45 1.58 24.75
N PRO A 48 -5.44 2.46 24.80
CA PRO A 48 -4.17 2.27 24.07
C PRO A 48 -3.49 0.94 24.37
N GLU A 49 -3.63 0.46 25.62
CA GLU A 49 -3.01 -0.78 26.12
C GLU A 49 -3.46 -2.03 25.35
N GLN A 50 -4.67 -2.02 24.79
CA GLN A 50 -5.16 -3.17 23.99
C GLN A 50 -4.38 -3.35 22.68
N TYR A 51 -3.57 -2.37 22.26
CA TYR A 51 -2.71 -2.47 21.09
C TYR A 51 -1.29 -2.96 21.40
N HIS A 52 -0.89 -3.08 22.67
CA HIS A 52 0.41 -3.65 23.05
C HIS A 52 0.67 -5.03 22.44
N PRO A 53 -0.27 -6.00 22.45
CA PRO A 53 -0.04 -7.29 21.80
C PRO A 53 0.23 -7.17 20.29
N LEU A 54 -0.42 -6.23 19.61
CA LEU A 54 -0.18 -5.97 18.18
C LEU A 54 1.24 -5.42 17.96
N VAL A 55 1.67 -4.45 18.77
CA VAL A 55 3.03 -3.87 18.68
C VAL A 55 4.07 -4.95 18.90
N MET A 56 3.95 -5.72 19.98
CA MET A 56 4.84 -6.85 20.27
C MET A 56 4.87 -7.87 19.13
N ARG A 57 3.71 -8.16 18.55
CA ARG A 57 3.62 -9.09 17.43
C ARG A 57 4.29 -8.54 16.16
N CYS A 58 4.20 -7.25 15.91
CA CYS A 58 4.94 -6.61 14.81
C CYS A 58 6.46 -6.74 15.03
N ASP A 59 6.94 -6.47 16.23
CA ASP A 59 8.36 -6.60 16.58
C ASP A 59 8.85 -8.05 16.39
N ASP A 60 8.12 -9.04 16.86
CA ASP A 60 8.44 -10.47 16.69
C ASP A 60 8.55 -10.89 15.22
N LEU A 61 7.74 -10.27 14.35
CA LEU A 61 7.70 -10.56 12.92
C LEU A 61 8.66 -9.69 12.09
N GLY A 62 9.37 -8.74 12.70
CA GLY A 62 10.17 -7.75 11.99
C GLY A 62 9.35 -6.82 11.12
N VAL A 63 8.11 -6.54 11.52
CA VAL A 63 7.19 -5.62 10.84
C VAL A 63 7.34 -4.23 11.45
N ARG A 64 7.74 -3.25 10.65
CA ARG A 64 7.68 -1.84 11.05
C ARG A 64 6.25 -1.32 10.95
N ILE A 65 5.82 -0.60 11.97
CA ILE A 65 4.58 0.18 11.96
C ILE A 65 4.96 1.60 11.52
N LEU A 66 4.38 2.07 10.44
CA LEU A 66 4.62 3.39 9.87
C LEU A 66 3.33 4.22 10.01
N PRO A 67 3.17 5.02 11.06
CA PRO A 67 2.09 6.00 11.15
C PRO A 67 2.32 7.13 10.13
N PHE A 68 1.28 7.89 9.82
CA PHE A 68 1.31 8.92 8.78
C PHE A 68 2.32 10.05 9.02
N ASP A 69 2.79 10.23 10.24
CA ASP A 69 3.79 11.19 10.70
C ASP A 69 5.21 10.58 10.86
N ASP A 70 5.37 9.29 10.52
CA ASP A 70 6.69 8.65 10.47
C ASP A 70 7.52 9.22 9.29
N PRO A 71 8.83 9.52 9.48
CA PRO A 71 9.69 10.03 8.40
C PRO A 71 9.75 9.15 7.15
N ASP A 72 9.58 7.83 7.31
CA ASP A 72 9.60 6.87 6.20
C ASP A 72 8.20 6.63 5.60
N TYR A 73 7.16 7.29 6.14
CA TYR A 73 5.81 7.16 5.58
C TYR A 73 5.75 7.76 4.17
N PRO A 74 5.07 7.10 3.20
CA PRO A 74 5.02 7.56 1.81
C PRO A 74 4.32 8.91 1.66
N LEU A 75 5.06 9.96 1.28
CA LEU A 75 4.51 11.30 1.04
C LEU A 75 3.42 11.30 -0.04
N ALA A 76 3.48 10.36 -0.99
CA ALA A 76 2.49 10.20 -2.04
C ALA A 76 1.07 9.94 -1.49
N PHE A 77 0.95 9.32 -0.32
CA PHE A 77 -0.37 8.98 0.26
C PHE A 77 -1.10 10.18 0.85
N SER A 78 -0.41 11.26 1.19
CA SER A 78 -1.07 12.50 1.63
C SER A 78 -1.97 13.14 0.55
N ARG A 79 -1.84 12.68 -0.70
CA ARG A 79 -2.58 13.21 -1.86
C ARG A 79 -3.87 12.44 -2.18
N ILE A 80 -4.09 11.29 -1.54
CA ILE A 80 -5.31 10.49 -1.76
C ILE A 80 -6.33 10.74 -0.65
N PRO A 81 -7.63 10.87 -1.00
CA PRO A 81 -8.69 11.26 -0.05
C PRO A 81 -8.84 10.30 1.13
N ASP A 82 -8.56 9.03 0.90
CA ASP A 82 -8.69 7.94 1.85
C ASP A 82 -7.31 7.40 2.28
N MET A 83 -6.37 8.32 2.54
CA MET A 83 -5.01 7.97 2.92
C MET A 83 -4.98 7.02 4.12
N PRO A 84 -4.11 5.99 4.11
CA PRO A 84 -3.93 5.12 5.26
C PRO A 84 -3.26 5.88 6.41
N LEU A 85 -3.83 5.84 7.62
CA LEU A 85 -3.20 6.47 8.79
C LEU A 85 -2.01 5.68 9.33
N VAL A 86 -2.00 4.37 9.07
CA VAL A 86 -0.95 3.44 9.50
C VAL A 86 -0.69 2.45 8.39
N LEU A 87 0.59 2.18 8.14
CA LEU A 87 1.05 1.11 7.28
C LEU A 87 1.88 0.11 8.08
N TYR A 88 1.85 -1.13 7.66
CA TYR A 88 2.71 -2.20 8.14
C TYR A 88 3.70 -2.54 7.04
N CYS A 89 5.00 -2.56 7.35
CA CYS A 89 6.07 -2.72 6.38
C CYS A 89 7.05 -3.81 6.78
N THR A 90 7.44 -4.67 5.83
CA THR A 90 8.62 -5.55 5.94
C THR A 90 9.62 -5.21 4.84
N GLY A 91 10.91 -5.33 5.11
CA GLY A 91 11.97 -4.82 4.24
C GLY A 91 12.34 -3.37 4.55
N ASP A 92 12.91 -2.66 3.58
CA ASP A 92 13.42 -1.31 3.77
C ASP A 92 12.41 -0.25 3.30
N PRO A 93 11.78 0.52 4.19
CA PRO A 93 10.78 1.54 3.84
C PRO A 93 11.35 2.77 3.14
N LEU A 94 12.66 2.99 3.12
CA LEU A 94 13.29 4.11 2.38
C LEU A 94 12.84 4.15 0.92
N TRP A 95 12.56 3.00 0.32
CA TRP A 95 12.10 2.89 -1.06
C TRP A 95 10.70 3.45 -1.30
N LEU A 96 9.90 3.68 -0.25
CA LEU A 96 8.53 4.19 -0.36
C LEU A 96 8.47 5.65 -0.83
N ASN A 97 9.53 6.39 -0.64
CA ASN A 97 9.66 7.80 -1.04
C ASN A 97 10.60 8.01 -2.23
N GLU A 98 11.03 6.92 -2.90
CA GLU A 98 11.90 7.01 -4.07
C GLU A 98 11.18 7.68 -5.23
N PRO A 99 11.72 8.77 -5.78
CA PRO A 99 11.10 9.46 -6.92
C PRO A 99 11.17 8.60 -8.18
N GLY A 100 10.12 8.67 -9.02
CA GLY A 100 10.11 7.99 -10.31
C GLY A 100 9.76 6.50 -10.24
N ALA A 101 9.14 6.03 -9.16
CA ALA A 101 8.61 4.67 -9.10
C ALA A 101 7.56 4.42 -10.19
N VAL A 102 7.60 3.23 -10.82
CA VAL A 102 6.71 2.85 -11.92
C VAL A 102 5.91 1.62 -11.58
N GLY A 103 4.59 1.71 -11.71
CA GLY A 103 3.70 0.57 -11.51
C GLY A 103 3.66 -0.34 -12.74
N ILE A 104 3.94 -1.65 -12.58
CA ILE A 104 3.70 -2.67 -13.62
C ILE A 104 2.58 -3.57 -13.13
N VAL A 105 1.44 -3.54 -13.83
CA VAL A 105 0.24 -4.28 -13.45
C VAL A 105 -0.42 -4.94 -14.65
N GLY A 106 -1.26 -5.93 -14.39
CA GLY A 106 -1.99 -6.56 -15.48
C GLY A 106 -2.72 -7.84 -15.12
N SER A 107 -2.94 -8.66 -16.14
CA SER A 107 -3.66 -9.92 -16.05
C SER A 107 -2.96 -10.91 -15.10
N ARG A 108 -3.78 -11.62 -14.30
CA ARG A 108 -3.31 -12.75 -13.50
C ARG A 108 -3.07 -14.03 -14.33
N LYS A 109 -3.63 -14.05 -15.54
CA LYS A 109 -3.46 -15.13 -16.52
C LYS A 109 -3.07 -14.49 -17.85
N PRO A 110 -1.85 -13.98 -17.97
CA PRO A 110 -1.39 -13.29 -19.17
C PRO A 110 -1.08 -14.29 -20.29
N THR A 111 -0.99 -13.75 -21.50
CA THR A 111 -0.36 -14.47 -22.63
C THR A 111 1.16 -14.55 -22.43
N GLU A 112 1.81 -15.42 -23.19
CA GLU A 112 3.28 -15.49 -23.22
C GLU A 112 3.90 -14.14 -23.68
N TYR A 113 3.26 -13.48 -24.65
CA TYR A 113 3.66 -12.15 -25.08
C TYR A 113 3.58 -11.13 -23.92
N GLY A 114 2.47 -11.13 -23.15
CA GLY A 114 2.33 -10.25 -21.99
C GLY A 114 3.40 -10.48 -20.93
N LEU A 115 3.75 -11.74 -20.66
CA LEU A 115 4.82 -12.09 -19.72
C LEU A 115 6.19 -11.55 -20.19
N ASN A 116 6.53 -11.75 -21.46
CA ASN A 116 7.79 -11.28 -22.04
C ASN A 116 7.84 -9.75 -22.02
N ALA A 117 6.76 -9.07 -22.44
CA ALA A 117 6.67 -7.63 -22.42
C ALA A 117 6.85 -7.04 -20.99
N ALA A 118 6.19 -7.64 -19.98
CA ALA A 118 6.35 -7.19 -18.59
C ALA A 118 7.79 -7.41 -18.08
N ALA A 119 8.41 -8.51 -18.44
CA ALA A 119 9.80 -8.82 -18.07
C ALA A 119 10.79 -7.85 -18.74
N ASP A 120 10.60 -7.55 -20.01
CA ASP A 120 11.46 -6.63 -20.78
C ASP A 120 11.32 -5.20 -20.26
N ILE A 121 10.09 -4.71 -20.11
CA ILE A 121 9.82 -3.38 -19.56
C ILE A 121 10.38 -3.27 -18.14
N GLY A 122 10.09 -4.26 -17.26
CA GLY A 122 10.59 -4.27 -15.91
C GLY A 122 12.11 -4.34 -15.83
N GLY A 123 12.74 -5.07 -16.76
CA GLY A 123 14.19 -5.14 -16.90
C GLY A 123 14.81 -3.81 -17.30
N GLU A 124 14.23 -3.10 -18.27
CA GLU A 124 14.70 -1.79 -18.69
C GLU A 124 14.49 -0.71 -17.61
N LEU A 125 13.36 -0.73 -16.92
CA LEU A 125 13.11 0.16 -15.78
C LEU A 125 14.16 -0.06 -14.68
N ALA A 126 14.44 -1.33 -14.33
CA ALA A 126 15.42 -1.67 -13.33
C ALA A 126 16.84 -1.21 -13.71
N LYS A 127 17.28 -1.41 -14.96
CA LYS A 127 18.58 -0.94 -15.46
C LYS A 127 18.73 0.59 -15.38
N ASN A 128 17.62 1.32 -15.41
CA ASN A 128 17.60 2.77 -15.29
C ASN A 128 17.33 3.24 -13.84
N GLY A 129 17.37 2.34 -12.86
CA GLY A 129 17.21 2.67 -11.44
C GLY A 129 15.76 2.96 -11.00
N ALA A 130 14.77 2.69 -11.86
CA ALA A 130 13.37 2.90 -11.49
C ALA A 130 12.86 1.78 -10.57
N VAL A 131 12.20 2.16 -9.49
CA VAL A 131 11.57 1.23 -8.55
C VAL A 131 10.26 0.72 -9.13
N ASN A 132 10.10 -0.61 -9.24
CA ASN A 132 8.82 -1.19 -9.64
C ASN A 132 7.86 -1.25 -8.45
N VAL A 133 6.61 -0.83 -8.65
CA VAL A 133 5.50 -0.93 -7.68
C VAL A 133 4.43 -1.85 -8.23
N SER A 134 4.03 -2.87 -7.49
CA SER A 134 2.95 -3.75 -7.91
C SER A 134 2.28 -4.48 -6.75
N GLY A 135 1.33 -5.34 -7.07
CA GLY A 135 0.47 -5.99 -6.07
C GLY A 135 0.83 -7.42 -5.70
N LEU A 136 1.95 -7.93 -6.17
CA LEU A 136 2.39 -9.32 -5.96
C LEU A 136 1.36 -10.39 -6.39
N ALA A 137 0.43 -10.07 -7.27
CA ALA A 137 -0.50 -11.04 -7.83
C ALA A 137 0.23 -11.99 -8.81
N ASP A 138 -0.40 -13.14 -9.13
CA ASP A 138 0.10 -13.98 -10.22
C ASP A 138 0.10 -13.22 -11.55
N GLY A 139 0.91 -13.66 -12.48
CA GLY A 139 1.00 -13.08 -13.82
C GLY A 139 1.88 -11.85 -13.88
N LEU A 140 1.33 -10.74 -14.36
CA LEU A 140 2.12 -9.56 -14.75
C LEU A 140 2.72 -8.80 -13.58
N ASP A 141 2.01 -8.71 -12.44
CA ASP A 141 2.56 -8.15 -11.20
C ASP A 141 3.84 -8.88 -10.78
N SER A 142 3.78 -10.23 -10.75
CA SER A 142 4.94 -11.06 -10.41
C SER A 142 6.05 -10.95 -11.44
N ALA A 143 5.74 -10.81 -12.73
CA ALA A 143 6.74 -10.66 -13.79
C ALA A 143 7.54 -9.36 -13.59
N GLY A 144 6.89 -8.24 -13.31
CA GLY A 144 7.54 -6.98 -12.98
C GLY A 144 8.46 -7.08 -11.76
N HIS A 145 7.98 -7.66 -10.65
CA HIS A 145 8.81 -7.87 -9.46
C HIS A 145 10.02 -8.78 -9.74
N ARG A 146 9.85 -9.89 -10.49
CA ARG A 146 10.95 -10.79 -10.85
C ARG A 146 12.00 -10.08 -11.71
N ALA A 147 11.57 -9.23 -12.64
CA ALA A 147 12.49 -8.44 -13.47
C ALA A 147 13.34 -7.49 -12.62
N ALA A 148 12.74 -6.78 -11.66
CA ALA A 148 13.48 -5.93 -10.73
C ALA A 148 14.48 -6.75 -9.89
N VAL A 149 14.03 -7.83 -9.25
CA VAL A 149 14.87 -8.70 -8.40
C VAL A 149 16.02 -9.30 -9.20
N LYS A 150 15.79 -9.76 -10.44
CA LYS A 150 16.81 -10.33 -11.33
C LYS A 150 17.90 -9.32 -11.68
N ASN A 151 17.56 -8.04 -11.77
CA ASN A 151 18.49 -6.95 -12.06
C ASN A 151 19.05 -6.28 -10.80
N ASP A 152 18.89 -6.90 -9.64
CA ASP A 152 19.37 -6.43 -8.34
C ASP A 152 18.79 -5.04 -7.93
N CYS A 153 17.59 -4.73 -8.42
CA CYS A 153 16.90 -3.47 -8.17
C CYS A 153 15.80 -3.61 -7.13
N PRO A 154 15.54 -2.55 -6.34
CA PRO A 154 14.45 -2.53 -5.39
C PRO A 154 13.08 -2.58 -6.07
N THR A 155 12.12 -3.14 -5.35
CA THR A 155 10.73 -3.19 -5.79
C THR A 155 9.80 -3.17 -4.58
N ILE A 156 8.62 -2.56 -4.74
CA ILE A 156 7.64 -2.37 -3.68
C ILE A 156 6.41 -3.22 -3.96
N ALA A 157 6.14 -4.17 -3.06
CA ALA A 157 4.91 -4.95 -3.13
C ALA A 157 3.85 -4.39 -2.18
N VAL A 158 2.71 -3.98 -2.72
CA VAL A 158 1.57 -3.51 -1.93
C VAL A 158 0.58 -4.65 -1.76
N MET A 159 0.26 -5.03 -0.52
CA MET A 159 -0.60 -6.17 -0.22
C MET A 159 -2.04 -5.76 0.05
N GLY A 160 -3.00 -6.54 -0.42
CA GLY A 160 -4.43 -6.41 -0.06
C GLY A 160 -4.87 -7.44 0.99
N VAL A 161 -3.92 -7.98 1.74
CA VAL A 161 -4.10 -8.97 2.81
C VAL A 161 -3.22 -8.57 4.02
N PRO A 162 -3.44 -9.14 5.22
CA PRO A 162 -2.58 -8.89 6.37
C PRO A 162 -1.09 -9.04 6.06
N ILE A 163 -0.26 -8.20 6.67
CA ILE A 163 1.16 -8.09 6.36
C ILE A 163 1.94 -9.39 6.57
N ASP A 164 1.50 -10.23 7.48
CA ASP A 164 2.08 -11.54 7.78
C ASP A 164 1.67 -12.63 6.77
N ARG A 165 0.74 -12.35 5.87
CA ARG A 165 0.23 -13.30 4.87
C ARG A 165 0.77 -12.99 3.48
N THR A 166 1.00 -14.05 2.70
CA THR A 166 1.35 -13.93 1.28
C THR A 166 0.20 -14.46 0.43
N TYR A 167 -0.31 -13.61 -0.45
CA TYR A 167 -1.31 -14.02 -1.42
C TYR A 167 -0.93 -13.53 -2.84
N PRO A 168 -0.89 -14.45 -3.81
CA PRO A 168 -1.05 -15.89 -3.68
C PRO A 168 0.15 -16.56 -2.99
N ALA A 169 -0.08 -17.74 -2.40
CA ALA A 169 0.97 -18.45 -1.68
C ALA A 169 2.14 -18.90 -2.56
N SER A 170 1.92 -19.04 -3.89
CA SER A 170 2.93 -19.32 -4.91
C SER A 170 4.06 -18.28 -4.95
N ASN A 171 3.77 -17.04 -4.53
CA ASN A 171 4.70 -15.92 -4.56
C ASN A 171 5.50 -15.71 -3.25
N ARG A 172 5.48 -16.69 -2.30
CA ARG A 172 6.21 -16.55 -1.03
C ARG A 172 7.71 -16.33 -1.21
N GLU A 173 8.35 -17.07 -2.13
CA GLU A 173 9.77 -16.89 -2.36
C GLU A 173 10.08 -15.54 -3.02
N LEU A 174 9.27 -15.13 -3.97
CA LEU A 174 9.39 -13.80 -4.57
C LEU A 174 9.22 -12.69 -3.51
N ARG A 175 8.26 -12.82 -2.61
CA ARG A 175 8.09 -11.89 -1.49
C ARG A 175 9.37 -11.77 -0.65
N ARG A 176 10.00 -12.88 -0.26
CA ARG A 176 11.26 -12.86 0.50
C ARG A 176 12.39 -12.16 -0.25
N GLN A 177 12.42 -12.30 -1.58
CA GLN A 177 13.39 -11.61 -2.42
C GLN A 177 13.12 -10.10 -2.45
N ILE A 178 11.84 -9.70 -2.53
CA ILE A 178 11.41 -8.30 -2.45
C ILE A 178 11.81 -7.69 -1.11
N GLU A 179 11.53 -8.36 0.01
CA GLU A 179 11.86 -7.89 1.36
C GLU A 179 13.37 -7.67 1.58
N ARG A 180 14.22 -8.38 0.85
CA ARG A 180 15.69 -8.21 0.91
C ARG A 180 16.21 -7.02 0.11
N LYS A 181 15.48 -6.55 -0.91
CA LYS A 181 15.93 -5.54 -1.88
C LYS A 181 15.08 -4.27 -1.88
N GLY A 182 13.87 -4.36 -1.41
CA GLY A 182 12.88 -3.31 -1.35
C GLY A 182 12.00 -3.49 -0.12
N CYS A 183 10.69 -3.37 -0.30
CA CYS A 183 9.76 -3.58 0.82
C CYS A 183 8.41 -4.16 0.37
N VAL A 184 7.71 -4.68 1.37
CA VAL A 184 6.31 -5.11 1.26
C VAL A 184 5.49 -4.31 2.25
N ILE A 185 4.39 -3.71 1.80
CA ILE A 185 3.51 -2.92 2.66
C ILE A 185 2.07 -3.43 2.63
N SER A 186 1.36 -3.19 3.72
CA SER A 186 -0.08 -3.44 3.87
C SER A 186 -0.72 -2.43 4.81
N GLU A 187 -2.00 -2.13 4.61
CA GLU A 187 -2.85 -1.42 5.59
C GLU A 187 -3.39 -2.35 6.68
N TYR A 188 -3.22 -3.66 6.51
CA TYR A 188 -3.79 -4.66 7.39
C TYR A 188 -2.71 -5.20 8.34
N PRO A 189 -2.93 -5.09 9.67
CA PRO A 189 -1.97 -5.60 10.65
C PRO A 189 -1.81 -7.11 10.56
N PRO A 190 -0.73 -7.68 11.13
CA PRO A 190 -0.57 -9.12 11.24
C PRO A 190 -1.75 -9.73 12.00
N GLU A 191 -2.08 -10.98 11.67
CA GLU A 191 -3.13 -11.80 12.30
C GLU A 191 -4.56 -11.24 12.16
N SER A 192 -4.75 -10.12 11.44
CA SER A 192 -6.10 -9.60 11.19
C SER A 192 -6.87 -10.48 10.19
N GLU A 193 -8.20 -10.38 10.26
CA GLU A 193 -9.06 -11.10 9.32
C GLU A 193 -8.91 -10.53 7.89
N PRO A 194 -8.80 -11.40 6.87
CA PRO A 194 -8.71 -10.97 5.49
C PRO A 194 -10.00 -10.27 5.05
N VAL A 195 -9.87 -9.10 4.43
CA VAL A 195 -11.00 -8.32 3.90
C VAL A 195 -11.55 -8.93 2.60
N GLY A 196 -11.00 -10.05 2.16
CA GLY A 196 -11.42 -10.75 0.96
C GLY A 196 -11.15 -9.91 -0.31
N ARG A 197 -12.10 -9.97 -1.27
CA ARG A 197 -11.94 -9.29 -2.56
C ARG A 197 -11.81 -7.77 -2.44
N ASN A 198 -12.46 -7.18 -1.46
CA ASN A 198 -12.43 -5.73 -1.24
C ASN A 198 -11.03 -5.22 -0.87
N GLY A 199 -10.24 -5.99 -0.11
CA GLY A 199 -8.87 -5.60 0.23
C GLY A 199 -7.99 -5.39 -1.00
N PHE A 200 -8.15 -6.22 -2.04
CA PHE A 200 -7.40 -6.04 -3.29
C PHE A 200 -7.83 -4.80 -4.08
N LEU A 201 -9.11 -4.45 -4.06
CA LEU A 201 -9.62 -3.24 -4.72
C LEU A 201 -9.16 -1.98 -3.97
N GLN A 202 -9.27 -1.98 -2.65
CA GLN A 202 -8.82 -0.87 -1.81
C GLN A 202 -7.31 -0.63 -1.93
N ARG A 203 -6.50 -1.69 -1.94
CA ARG A 203 -5.06 -1.64 -2.11
C ARG A 203 -4.62 -0.94 -3.41
N ASN A 204 -5.40 -1.08 -4.50
CA ASN A 204 -5.03 -0.55 -5.81
C ASN A 204 -4.77 0.96 -5.79
N ARG A 205 -5.48 1.75 -4.96
CA ARG A 205 -5.22 3.18 -4.80
C ARG A 205 -3.81 3.48 -4.29
N LEU A 206 -3.25 2.59 -3.47
CA LEU A 206 -1.90 2.74 -2.93
C LEU A 206 -0.84 2.47 -4.02
N ILE A 207 -1.07 1.49 -4.90
CA ILE A 207 -0.20 1.27 -6.06
C ILE A 207 -0.23 2.50 -6.96
N ALA A 208 -1.43 3.01 -7.27
CA ALA A 208 -1.58 4.19 -8.11
C ALA A 208 -0.87 5.42 -7.50
N ALA A 209 -1.04 5.66 -6.20
CA ALA A 209 -0.43 6.79 -5.52
C ALA A 209 1.11 6.73 -5.47
N LEU A 210 1.70 5.54 -5.25
CA LEU A 210 3.15 5.34 -5.25
C LEU A 210 3.76 5.43 -6.66
N SER A 211 2.97 5.29 -7.72
CA SER A 211 3.46 5.20 -9.07
C SER A 211 3.43 6.56 -9.75
N SER A 212 4.58 7.04 -10.23
CA SER A 212 4.68 8.22 -11.12
C SER A 212 4.12 7.93 -12.51
N ALA A 213 4.20 6.68 -12.94
CA ALA A 213 3.60 6.16 -14.17
C ALA A 213 3.09 4.74 -13.93
N LEU A 214 2.02 4.38 -14.64
CA LEU A 214 1.44 3.05 -14.56
C LEU A 214 1.49 2.37 -15.93
N VAL A 215 2.18 1.23 -16.01
CA VAL A 215 2.24 0.37 -17.19
C VAL A 215 1.22 -0.75 -17.05
N VAL A 216 0.18 -0.71 -17.85
CA VAL A 216 -0.80 -1.80 -17.97
C VAL A 216 -0.43 -2.63 -19.20
N VAL A 217 0.20 -3.79 -18.97
CA VAL A 217 0.72 -4.61 -20.06
C VAL A 217 -0.41 -5.36 -20.79
N GLU A 218 -1.32 -5.97 -20.01
CA GLU A 218 -2.43 -6.74 -20.54
C GLU A 218 -3.56 -6.74 -19.52
N ALA A 219 -4.77 -6.36 -19.91
CA ALA A 219 -5.92 -6.33 -19.01
C ALA A 219 -7.22 -6.66 -19.74
N GLN A 220 -8.14 -7.33 -19.05
CA GLN A 220 -9.52 -7.48 -19.51
C GLN A 220 -10.33 -6.23 -19.16
N GLU A 221 -11.31 -5.85 -20.00
CA GLU A 221 -12.13 -4.64 -19.81
C GLU A 221 -12.77 -4.51 -18.43
N LYS A 222 -13.25 -5.64 -17.86
CA LYS A 222 -13.87 -5.68 -16.53
C LYS A 222 -12.95 -6.29 -15.49
N SER A 223 -11.70 -5.76 -15.39
CA SER A 223 -10.72 -6.27 -14.42
C SER A 223 -10.37 -5.23 -13.35
N GLY A 224 -9.85 -5.70 -12.21
CA GLY A 224 -9.30 -4.82 -11.18
C GLY A 224 -8.12 -3.96 -11.67
N THR A 225 -7.41 -4.41 -12.70
CA THR A 225 -6.34 -3.67 -13.38
C THR A 225 -6.89 -2.43 -14.10
N MET A 226 -8.05 -2.55 -14.77
CA MET A 226 -8.70 -1.41 -15.40
C MET A 226 -9.21 -0.40 -14.36
N SER A 227 -9.73 -0.88 -13.23
CA SER A 227 -10.09 -0.01 -12.10
C SER A 227 -8.88 0.79 -11.59
N LEU A 228 -7.71 0.14 -11.48
CA LEU A 228 -6.47 0.79 -11.04
C LEU A 228 -6.01 1.86 -12.04
N SER A 229 -6.08 1.59 -13.35
CA SER A 229 -5.69 2.56 -14.37
C SER A 229 -6.61 3.79 -14.35
N LEU A 230 -7.91 3.61 -14.11
CA LEU A 230 -8.86 4.72 -13.96
C LEU A 230 -8.55 5.58 -12.72
N ILE A 231 -8.18 4.97 -11.59
CA ILE A 231 -7.76 5.70 -10.39
C ILE A 231 -6.53 6.55 -10.71
N HIS A 232 -5.51 5.99 -11.35
CA HIS A 232 -4.28 6.70 -11.70
C HIS A 232 -4.51 7.87 -12.67
N ILE A 233 -5.45 7.74 -13.61
CA ILE A 233 -5.82 8.82 -14.55
C ILE A 233 -6.62 9.92 -13.86
N SER A 234 -7.55 9.57 -12.96
CA SER A 234 -8.41 10.53 -12.25
C SER A 234 -7.69 11.27 -11.12
N GLU A 235 -6.66 10.66 -10.55
CA GLU A 235 -5.81 11.24 -9.49
C GLU A 235 -4.33 11.27 -9.94
N PRO A 236 -4.00 12.01 -11.01
CA PRO A 236 -2.62 12.07 -11.46
C PRO A 236 -1.76 12.68 -10.36
N THR A 237 -0.71 11.99 -9.98
CA THR A 237 0.35 12.59 -9.15
C THR A 237 0.90 13.76 -9.95
N ARG A 238 0.43 14.98 -9.68
CA ARG A 238 0.98 16.19 -10.28
C ARG A 238 2.40 16.32 -9.77
N HIS A 239 3.36 15.98 -10.62
CA HIS A 239 4.73 16.42 -10.39
C HIS A 239 4.68 17.95 -10.34
N ALA A 240 4.96 18.51 -9.16
CA ALA A 240 5.20 19.94 -9.06
C ALA A 240 6.41 20.25 -9.96
N GLN A 241 6.19 21.11 -10.94
CA GLN A 241 7.26 21.78 -11.67
C GLN A 241 8.03 22.70 -10.73
#